data_709ab5ad7522cb08e442d1e448f09a5b
#
_entry.id   709ab5ad7522cb08e442d1e448f09a5b
#
_cell.length_a   1.000
_cell.length_b   1.000
_cell.length_c   1.000
_cell.angle_alpha   90.00
_cell.angle_beta   90.00
_cell.angle_gamma   90.00
#
_symmetry.space_group_name_H-M   'P 1'
#
loop_
_entity.id
_entity.type
_entity.pdbx_description
1 polymer ?
#
loop_
_entity_poly.entity_id
_entity_poly.type
_entity_poly.pdbx_seq_one_letter_code
_entity_poly.pdbx_strand_id
1 'polypeptide(L)'
;MDRQSVLAQFAMLLPLAAEWAAEQEEWILRDGVPLSEGEMVDAKAAGVREPQRVRLLQVRLIPTPAHPKLRAAAAAIDFLTPATRGLTLRYGIFVRSDCWRDRGLIAHELVHTAQYERLGGILPFLRKYLFECVTIGYPAAPMEQEAIMIAAQACGSQLRQ
;
A
#
# COMPACT_ATOMS: atom_id res chain seq x y z
N MET A 1 -2.25 22.72 4.24
CA MET A 1 -3.13 21.87 5.07
C MET A 1 -2.26 21.16 6.09
N ASP A 2 -2.63 21.18 7.34
CA ASP A 2 -1.94 20.47 8.41
C ASP A 2 -2.71 19.20 8.83
N ARG A 3 -2.13 18.41 9.74
CA ARG A 3 -2.72 17.15 10.20
C ARG A 3 -4.10 17.34 10.86
N GLN A 4 -4.30 18.41 11.61
CA GLN A 4 -5.58 18.70 12.23
C GLN A 4 -6.65 19.01 11.20
N SER A 5 -6.31 19.76 10.15
CA SER A 5 -7.21 20.03 9.03
C SER A 5 -7.58 18.74 8.27
N VAL A 6 -6.61 17.84 8.08
CA VAL A 6 -6.88 16.52 7.47
C VAL A 6 -7.84 15.72 8.33
N LEU A 7 -7.63 15.70 9.65
CA LEU A 7 -8.50 14.98 10.58
C LEU A 7 -9.92 15.54 10.56
N ALA A 8 -10.06 16.87 10.56
CA ALA A 8 -11.35 17.54 10.50
C ALA A 8 -12.13 17.23 9.21
N GLN A 9 -11.42 16.98 8.10
CA GLN A 9 -12.00 16.69 6.79
C GLN A 9 -11.99 15.19 6.45
N PHE A 10 -11.62 14.35 7.39
CA PHE A 10 -11.37 12.91 7.15
C PHE A 10 -12.59 12.20 6.53
N ALA A 11 -13.77 12.43 7.09
CA ALA A 11 -15.00 11.81 6.61
C ALA A 11 -15.35 12.21 5.17
N MET A 12 -14.97 13.41 4.75
CA MET A 12 -15.18 13.90 3.39
C MET A 12 -14.08 13.35 2.44
N LEU A 13 -12.84 13.31 2.90
CA LEU A 13 -11.69 12.88 2.08
C LEU A 13 -11.65 11.38 1.84
N LEU A 14 -12.14 10.59 2.79
CA LEU A 14 -12.05 9.13 2.73
C LEU A 14 -12.73 8.52 1.48
N PRO A 15 -13.98 8.90 1.12
CA PRO A 15 -14.59 8.39 -0.11
C PRO A 15 -13.80 8.77 -1.38
N LEU A 16 -13.23 9.97 -1.41
CA LEU A 16 -12.40 10.42 -2.54
C LEU A 16 -11.12 9.59 -2.64
N ALA A 17 -10.50 9.27 -1.51
CA ALA A 17 -9.33 8.41 -1.47
C ALA A 17 -9.67 6.99 -1.93
N ALA A 18 -10.80 6.45 -1.51
CA ALA A 18 -11.24 5.11 -1.91
C ALA A 18 -11.55 5.02 -3.41
N GLU A 19 -12.18 6.04 -3.98
CA GLU A 19 -12.44 6.12 -5.41
C GLU A 19 -11.13 6.16 -6.20
N TRP A 20 -10.21 7.05 -5.82
CA TRP A 20 -8.89 7.13 -6.43
C TRP A 20 -8.14 5.80 -6.35
N ALA A 21 -8.14 5.15 -5.19
CA ALA A 21 -7.48 3.87 -4.99
C ALA A 21 -8.06 2.77 -5.90
N ALA A 22 -9.39 2.73 -6.04
CA ALA A 22 -10.05 1.77 -6.92
C ALA A 22 -9.69 1.98 -8.39
N GLU A 23 -9.61 3.22 -8.84
CA GLU A 23 -9.18 3.56 -10.21
C GLU A 23 -7.75 3.12 -10.47
N GLN A 24 -6.85 3.37 -9.51
CA GLN A 24 -5.46 2.96 -9.63
C GLN A 24 -5.31 1.44 -9.61
N GLU A 25 -6.06 0.74 -8.76
CA GLU A 25 -6.06 -0.72 -8.76
C GLU A 25 -6.49 -1.28 -10.13
N GLU A 26 -7.56 -0.74 -10.72
CA GLU A 26 -8.00 -1.16 -12.06
C GLU A 26 -6.89 -1.04 -13.11
N TRP A 27 -6.18 0.08 -13.09
CA TRP A 27 -5.04 0.27 -14.00
C TRP A 27 -3.95 -0.77 -13.78
N ILE A 28 -3.57 -1.01 -12.52
CA ILE A 28 -2.53 -2.01 -12.20
C ILE A 28 -2.97 -3.41 -12.62
N LEU A 29 -4.22 -3.79 -12.34
CA LEU A 29 -4.73 -5.12 -12.69
C LEU A 29 -4.79 -5.35 -14.20
N ARG A 30 -5.00 -4.30 -14.99
CA ARG A 30 -5.03 -4.38 -16.45
C ARG A 30 -3.63 -4.47 -17.06
N ASP A 31 -2.70 -3.65 -16.60
CA ASP A 31 -1.39 -3.45 -17.24
C ASP A 31 -0.22 -4.09 -16.49
N GLY A 32 -0.42 -4.50 -15.23
CA GLY A 32 0.61 -5.09 -14.38
C GLY A 32 0.91 -6.55 -14.71
N VAL A 33 1.99 -7.03 -14.11
CA VAL A 33 2.46 -8.41 -14.28
C VAL A 33 2.14 -9.25 -13.03
N PRO A 34 1.95 -10.57 -13.16
CA PRO A 34 1.73 -11.45 -12.02
C PRO A 34 2.98 -11.56 -11.14
N LEU A 35 2.79 -12.05 -9.92
CA LEU A 35 3.89 -12.40 -9.03
C LEU A 35 4.74 -13.53 -9.62
N SER A 36 6.05 -13.47 -9.38
CA SER A 36 6.96 -14.61 -9.64
C SER A 36 6.69 -15.73 -8.65
N GLU A 37 7.27 -16.91 -8.88
CA GLU A 37 7.15 -18.05 -7.96
C GLU A 37 7.63 -17.72 -6.55
N GLY A 38 8.78 -17.02 -6.43
CA GLY A 38 9.31 -16.59 -5.15
C GLY A 38 8.42 -15.57 -4.46
N GLU A 39 7.88 -14.62 -5.22
CA GLU A 39 6.93 -13.62 -4.70
C GLU A 39 5.61 -14.27 -4.26
N MET A 40 5.15 -15.33 -4.94
CA MET A 40 3.99 -16.10 -4.52
C MET A 40 4.21 -16.76 -3.16
N VAL A 41 5.41 -17.29 -2.91
CA VAL A 41 5.78 -17.87 -1.62
C VAL A 41 5.78 -16.79 -0.54
N ASP A 42 6.40 -15.64 -0.81
CA ASP A 42 6.43 -14.51 0.12
C ASP A 42 5.02 -13.96 0.40
N ALA A 43 4.15 -13.92 -0.61
CA ALA A 43 2.77 -13.49 -0.44
C ALA A 43 1.99 -14.40 0.52
N LYS A 44 2.14 -15.71 0.38
CA LYS A 44 1.51 -16.67 1.29
C LYS A 44 2.06 -16.52 2.71
N ALA A 45 3.37 -16.36 2.85
CA ALA A 45 4.01 -16.11 4.15
C ALA A 45 3.54 -14.81 4.79
N ALA A 46 3.26 -13.78 3.97
CA ALA A 46 2.70 -12.50 4.42
C ALA A 46 1.21 -12.58 4.81
N GLY A 47 0.55 -13.70 4.54
CA GLY A 47 -0.86 -13.92 4.88
C GLY A 47 -1.85 -13.61 3.75
N VAL A 48 -1.38 -13.38 2.52
CA VAL A 48 -2.26 -13.16 1.37
C VAL A 48 -2.99 -14.46 1.03
N ARG A 49 -4.33 -14.40 1.01
CA ARG A 49 -5.17 -15.57 0.72
C ARG A 49 -5.32 -15.85 -0.76
N GLU A 50 -5.30 -14.81 -1.59
CA GLU A 50 -5.48 -14.92 -3.04
C GLU A 50 -4.30 -14.29 -3.82
N PRO A 51 -3.06 -14.80 -3.62
CA PRO A 51 -1.87 -14.20 -4.24
C PRO A 51 -1.88 -14.22 -5.77
N GLN A 52 -2.61 -15.15 -6.38
CA GLN A 52 -2.78 -15.24 -7.83
C GLN A 52 -3.48 -14.01 -8.43
N ARG A 53 -4.20 -13.23 -7.62
CA ARG A 53 -4.87 -11.99 -8.05
C ARG A 53 -3.93 -10.80 -8.11
N VAL A 54 -2.82 -10.86 -7.40
CA VAL A 54 -1.90 -9.72 -7.27
C VAL A 54 -1.21 -9.42 -8.61
N ARG A 55 -1.10 -8.12 -8.92
CA ARG A 55 -0.33 -7.61 -10.06
C ARG A 55 0.60 -6.50 -9.60
N LEU A 56 1.81 -6.50 -10.17
CA LEU A 56 2.82 -5.47 -9.95
C LEU A 56 2.90 -4.59 -11.19
N LEU A 57 2.86 -3.29 -11.01
CA LEU A 57 3.06 -2.34 -12.11
C LEU A 57 4.25 -1.43 -11.81
N GLN A 58 5.24 -1.50 -12.69
CA GLN A 58 6.44 -0.68 -12.61
C GLN A 58 6.12 0.74 -13.08
N VAL A 59 6.48 1.75 -12.28
CA VAL A 59 6.30 3.17 -12.61
C VAL A 59 7.56 3.95 -12.25
N ARG A 60 7.78 5.06 -12.93
CA ARG A 60 8.94 5.94 -12.62
C ARG A 60 8.74 6.67 -11.29
N LEU A 61 7.53 7.13 -11.05
CA LEU A 61 7.09 7.75 -9.79
C LEU A 61 5.74 7.17 -9.43
N ILE A 62 5.54 6.94 -8.13
CA ILE A 62 4.22 6.50 -7.63
C ILE A 62 3.21 7.62 -7.91
N PRO A 63 2.08 7.32 -8.57
CA PRO A 63 1.07 8.33 -8.88
C PRO A 63 0.51 9.00 -7.63
N THR A 64 0.20 10.29 -7.77
CA THR A 64 -0.48 11.06 -6.74
C THR A 64 -1.88 11.47 -7.21
N PRO A 65 -2.84 11.67 -6.30
CA PRO A 65 -4.18 12.09 -6.69
C PRO A 65 -4.19 13.44 -7.40
N ALA A 66 -5.01 13.56 -8.45
CA ALA A 66 -5.21 14.83 -9.15
C ALA A 66 -6.10 15.80 -8.36
N HIS A 67 -7.01 15.29 -7.52
CA HIS A 67 -7.91 16.11 -6.73
C HIS A 67 -7.12 16.98 -5.74
N PRO A 68 -7.26 18.32 -5.78
CA PRO A 68 -6.38 19.23 -5.01
C PRO A 68 -6.42 19.00 -3.50
N LYS A 69 -7.60 18.76 -2.93
CA LYS A 69 -7.75 18.52 -1.48
C LYS A 69 -7.14 17.19 -1.07
N LEU A 70 -7.31 16.16 -1.88
CA LEU A 70 -6.76 14.84 -1.59
C LEU A 70 -5.22 14.86 -1.70
N ARG A 71 -4.68 15.56 -2.70
CA ARG A 71 -3.24 15.76 -2.85
C ARG A 71 -2.65 16.51 -1.67
N ALA A 72 -3.29 17.60 -1.25
CA ALA A 72 -2.85 18.40 -0.10
C ALA A 72 -2.89 17.58 1.20
N ALA A 73 -3.92 16.77 1.38
CA ALA A 73 -4.05 15.90 2.56
C ALA A 73 -2.95 14.84 2.60
N ALA A 74 -2.67 14.19 1.48
CA ALA A 74 -1.60 13.20 1.37
C ALA A 74 -0.24 13.81 1.70
N ALA A 75 0.05 15.00 1.18
CA ALA A 75 1.28 15.73 1.49
C ALA A 75 1.39 16.10 2.97
N ALA A 76 0.28 16.50 3.60
CA ALA A 76 0.25 16.92 5.01
C ALA A 76 0.58 15.78 5.99
N ILE A 77 0.38 14.53 5.59
CA ILE A 77 0.68 13.34 6.42
C ILE A 77 1.88 12.55 5.89
N ASP A 78 2.68 13.14 5.02
CA ASP A 78 3.84 12.53 4.37
C ASP A 78 3.52 11.20 3.66
N PHE A 79 2.30 11.07 3.20
CA PHE A 79 1.84 9.94 2.39
C PHE A 79 1.99 10.29 0.90
N LEU A 80 2.60 9.44 0.11
CA LEU A 80 2.88 9.67 -1.31
C LEU A 80 3.81 10.88 -1.55
N THR A 81 5.05 10.73 -1.15
CA THR A 81 6.13 11.67 -1.45
C THR A 81 6.95 11.17 -2.65
N PRO A 82 7.85 12.00 -3.23
CA PRO A 82 8.77 11.50 -4.25
C PRO A 82 9.68 10.36 -3.78
N ALA A 83 9.84 10.19 -2.47
CA ALA A 83 10.61 9.10 -1.87
C ALA A 83 9.81 7.78 -1.77
N THR A 84 8.51 7.79 -2.01
CA THR A 84 7.68 6.59 -1.96
C THR A 84 8.13 5.59 -3.01
N ARG A 85 8.45 4.37 -2.58
CA ARG A 85 9.01 3.32 -3.45
C ARG A 85 7.97 2.29 -3.91
N GLY A 86 6.92 2.10 -3.15
CA GLY A 86 5.82 1.19 -3.45
C GLY A 86 4.50 1.70 -2.89
N LEU A 87 3.41 1.22 -3.45
CA LEU A 87 2.06 1.54 -2.98
C LEU A 87 1.12 0.40 -3.30
N THR A 88 0.46 -0.13 -2.29
CA THR A 88 -0.52 -1.20 -2.43
C THR A 88 -1.93 -0.64 -2.44
N LEU A 89 -2.69 -1.06 -3.44
CA LEU A 89 -4.11 -0.76 -3.62
C LEU A 89 -4.85 -2.08 -3.81
N ARG A 90 -5.07 -2.78 -2.71
CA ARG A 90 -5.65 -4.13 -2.60
C ARG A 90 -4.80 -5.17 -3.33
N TYR A 91 -5.18 -5.61 -4.54
CA TYR A 91 -4.42 -6.57 -5.33
C TYR A 91 -3.48 -5.93 -6.36
N GLY A 92 -3.53 -4.62 -6.49
CA GLY A 92 -2.63 -3.87 -7.36
C GLY A 92 -1.52 -3.20 -6.55
N ILE A 93 -0.27 -3.39 -6.96
CA ILE A 93 0.90 -2.81 -6.31
C ILE A 93 1.71 -2.02 -7.34
N PHE A 94 1.87 -0.71 -7.11
CA PHE A 94 2.87 0.07 -7.82
C PHE A 94 4.24 -0.18 -7.22
N VAL A 95 5.24 -0.36 -8.07
CA VAL A 95 6.66 -0.45 -7.65
C VAL A 95 7.46 0.57 -8.47
N ARG A 96 8.20 1.44 -7.78
CA ARG A 96 9.05 2.41 -8.46
C ARG A 96 10.18 1.68 -9.22
N SER A 97 10.52 2.16 -10.40
CA SER A 97 11.41 1.48 -11.35
C SER A 97 12.78 1.11 -10.76
N ASP A 98 13.35 1.98 -9.92
CA ASP A 98 14.65 1.73 -9.26
C ASP A 98 14.58 0.67 -8.16
N CYS A 99 13.37 0.26 -7.78
CA CYS A 99 13.12 -0.79 -6.76
C CYS A 99 12.44 -2.02 -7.37
N TRP A 100 12.44 -2.14 -8.71
CA TRP A 100 11.76 -3.23 -9.38
C TRP A 100 12.30 -4.58 -8.93
N ARG A 101 11.40 -5.45 -8.48
CA ARG A 101 11.69 -6.77 -7.92
C ARG A 101 12.54 -6.76 -6.63
N ASP A 102 12.61 -5.63 -5.94
CA ASP A 102 13.18 -5.60 -4.58
C ASP A 102 12.33 -6.47 -3.65
N ARG A 103 12.90 -7.56 -3.14
CA ARG A 103 12.18 -8.56 -2.37
C ARG A 103 11.60 -8.00 -1.08
N GLY A 104 12.38 -7.25 -0.34
CA GLY A 104 11.94 -6.67 0.93
C GLY A 104 10.79 -5.69 0.77
N LEU A 105 10.88 -4.84 -0.25
CA LEU A 105 9.82 -3.89 -0.58
C LEU A 105 8.54 -4.63 -0.99
N ILE A 106 8.64 -5.58 -1.91
CA ILE A 106 7.47 -6.32 -2.40
C ILE A 106 6.82 -7.11 -1.26
N ALA A 107 7.61 -7.77 -0.40
CA ALA A 107 7.08 -8.46 0.76
C ALA A 107 6.30 -7.51 1.70
N HIS A 108 6.82 -6.30 1.93
CA HIS A 108 6.13 -5.27 2.70
C HIS A 108 4.78 -4.91 2.07
N GLU A 109 4.77 -4.65 0.77
CA GLU A 109 3.54 -4.31 0.05
C GLU A 109 2.53 -5.47 0.05
N LEU A 110 2.99 -6.70 -0.01
CA LEU A 110 2.13 -7.88 0.09
C LEU A 110 1.46 -8.03 1.45
N VAL A 111 2.10 -7.58 2.53
CA VAL A 111 1.44 -7.53 3.84
C VAL A 111 0.24 -6.57 3.80
N HIS A 112 0.38 -5.43 3.12
CA HIS A 112 -0.76 -4.53 2.93
C HIS A 112 -1.90 -5.19 2.15
N THR A 113 -1.61 -5.99 1.12
CA THR A 113 -2.64 -6.79 0.43
C THR A 113 -3.38 -7.70 1.42
N ALA A 114 -2.66 -8.41 2.30
CA ALA A 114 -3.27 -9.24 3.33
C ALA A 114 -4.15 -8.43 4.30
N GLN A 115 -3.73 -7.21 4.64
CA GLN A 115 -4.52 -6.31 5.48
C GLN A 115 -5.82 -5.86 4.76
N TYR A 116 -5.75 -5.55 3.45
CA TYR A 116 -6.95 -5.27 2.65
C TYR A 116 -7.94 -6.43 2.67
N GLU A 117 -7.44 -7.66 2.49
CA GLU A 117 -8.28 -8.86 2.54
C GLU A 117 -8.94 -9.03 3.91
N ARG A 118 -8.15 -8.92 4.98
CA ARG A 118 -8.62 -9.09 6.35
C ARG A 118 -9.67 -8.06 6.75
N LEU A 119 -9.52 -6.81 6.31
CA LEU A 119 -10.43 -5.72 6.65
C LEU A 119 -11.65 -5.65 5.74
N GLY A 120 -11.65 -6.35 4.61
CA GLY A 120 -12.83 -6.47 3.76
C GLY A 120 -12.87 -5.55 2.53
N GLY A 121 -11.73 -4.95 2.14
CA GLY A 121 -11.63 -4.19 0.90
C GLY A 121 -11.02 -2.80 1.05
N ILE A 122 -11.18 -1.98 0.02
CA ILE A 122 -10.49 -0.68 -0.09
C ILE A 122 -10.96 0.31 0.98
N LEU A 123 -12.26 0.54 1.11
CA LEU A 123 -12.77 1.55 2.03
C LEU A 123 -12.45 1.24 3.49
N PRO A 124 -12.74 0.02 4.02
CA PRO A 124 -12.41 -0.28 5.42
C PRO A 124 -10.91 -0.28 5.70
N PHE A 125 -10.08 -0.71 4.74
CA PHE A 125 -8.62 -0.61 4.88
C PHE A 125 -8.19 0.85 4.98
N LEU A 126 -8.58 1.70 4.03
CA LEU A 126 -8.16 3.11 4.00
C LEU A 126 -8.67 3.87 5.22
N ARG A 127 -9.88 3.56 5.70
CA ARG A 127 -10.41 4.18 6.92
C ARG A 127 -9.46 3.95 8.08
N LYS A 128 -9.02 2.73 8.30
CA LYS A 128 -8.12 2.40 9.41
C LYS A 128 -6.71 2.91 9.16
N TYR A 129 -6.13 2.62 7.99
CA TYR A 129 -4.76 2.96 7.65
C TYR A 129 -4.51 4.46 7.67
N LEU A 130 -5.34 5.21 6.96
CA LEU A 130 -5.18 6.67 6.89
C LEU A 130 -5.47 7.34 8.24
N PHE A 131 -6.42 6.81 9.01
CA PHE A 131 -6.67 7.32 10.37
C PHE A 131 -5.44 7.14 11.26
N GLU A 132 -4.79 6.00 11.21
CA GLU A 132 -3.54 5.77 11.94
C GLU A 132 -2.43 6.73 11.47
N CYS A 133 -2.29 6.92 10.16
CA CYS A 133 -1.29 7.86 9.61
C CYS A 133 -1.54 9.31 10.05
N VAL A 134 -2.81 9.73 10.10
CA VAL A 134 -3.16 11.09 10.54
C VAL A 134 -2.96 11.28 12.03
N THR A 135 -3.33 10.29 12.85
CA THR A 135 -3.32 10.43 14.32
C THR A 135 -1.99 10.05 14.94
N ILE A 136 -1.33 9.01 14.46
CA ILE A 136 -0.06 8.50 15.02
C ILE A 136 1.12 8.93 14.16
N GLY A 137 0.99 8.83 12.85
CA GLY A 137 2.03 9.19 11.89
C GLY A 137 2.71 7.98 11.28
N TYR A 138 3.25 8.19 10.09
CA TYR A 138 4.07 7.23 9.37
C TYR A 138 5.55 7.41 9.77
N PRO A 139 6.35 6.35 10.03
CA PRO A 139 5.99 4.92 9.93
C PRO A 139 5.52 4.28 11.24
N ALA A 140 5.27 5.05 12.29
CA ALA A 140 4.90 4.53 13.61
C ALA A 140 3.49 3.92 13.66
N ALA A 141 2.67 4.19 12.65
CA ALA A 141 1.32 3.64 12.54
C ALA A 141 1.32 2.12 12.66
N PRO A 142 0.41 1.52 13.47
CA PRO A 142 0.41 0.08 13.75
C PRO A 142 0.37 -0.80 12.52
N MET A 143 -0.40 -0.44 11.49
CA MET A 143 -0.47 -1.23 10.26
C MET A 143 0.85 -1.22 9.49
N GLU A 144 1.60 -0.11 9.53
CA GLU A 144 2.96 -0.04 8.96
C GLU A 144 3.95 -0.88 9.75
N GLN A 145 3.89 -0.83 11.08
CA GLN A 145 4.76 -1.63 11.95
C GLN A 145 4.51 -3.13 11.75
N GLU A 146 3.26 -3.54 11.59
CA GLU A 146 2.91 -4.92 11.24
C GLU A 146 3.52 -5.31 9.89
N ALA A 147 3.42 -4.45 8.88
CA ALA A 147 3.97 -4.70 7.56
C ALA A 147 5.50 -4.86 7.59
N ILE A 148 6.19 -4.00 8.32
CA ILE A 148 7.66 -4.06 8.49
C ILE A 148 8.04 -5.39 9.16
N MET A 149 7.38 -5.76 10.25
CA MET A 149 7.68 -6.95 11.02
C MET A 149 7.42 -8.22 10.22
N ILE A 150 6.25 -8.35 9.60
CA ILE A 150 5.86 -9.56 8.86
C ILE A 150 6.73 -9.72 7.59
N ALA A 151 7.02 -8.63 6.89
CA ALA A 151 7.90 -8.68 5.73
C ALA A 151 9.31 -9.18 6.10
N ALA A 152 9.86 -8.69 7.22
CA ALA A 152 11.14 -9.16 7.72
C ALA A 152 11.14 -10.65 8.06
N GLN A 153 10.06 -11.16 8.66
CA GLN A 153 9.89 -12.58 8.96
C GLN A 153 9.76 -13.43 7.69
N ALA A 154 8.96 -12.99 6.73
CA ALA A 154 8.76 -13.68 5.46
C ALA A 154 10.06 -13.81 4.68
N CYS A 155 10.87 -12.75 4.61
CA CYS A 155 12.17 -12.75 3.95
C CYS A 155 13.23 -13.54 4.76
N GLY A 156 13.19 -13.49 6.09
CA GLY A 156 14.14 -14.15 6.97
C GLY A 156 13.99 -15.68 7.04
N SER A 157 12.78 -16.21 6.97
CA SER A 157 12.51 -17.65 7.08
C SER A 157 13.06 -18.47 5.91
N GLN A 158 13.37 -17.86 4.76
CA GLN A 158 13.99 -18.54 3.61
C GLN A 158 15.52 -18.58 3.66
N LEU A 159 16.15 -17.77 4.52
CA LEU A 159 17.61 -17.77 4.69
C LEU A 159 18.09 -18.87 5.66
N ARG A 160 17.16 -19.57 6.33
CA ARG A 160 17.47 -20.62 7.30
C ARG A 160 17.30 -22.05 6.75
N GLN A 161 16.95 -22.19 5.48
CA GLN A 161 16.91 -23.45 4.74
C GLN A 161 18.11 -23.57 3.81
#